data_d6b6d2c815dc0d5cee3a45d5905603e7
#
_entry.id   d6b6d2c815dc0d5cee3a45d5905603e7
#
_cell.length_a   1.000
_cell.length_b   1.000
_cell.length_c   1.000
_cell.angle_alpha   90.00
_cell.angle_beta   90.00
_cell.angle_gamma   90.00
#
_symmetry.space_group_name_H-M   'P 1'
#
loop_
_entity.id
_entity.type
_entity.pdbx_description
1 polymer ?
#
loop_
_entity_poly.entity_id
_entity_poly.type
_entity_poly.pdbx_seq_one_letter_code
_entity_poly.pdbx_strand_id
1 'polypeptide(L)'
;MILTRHIGPRTEAGGWPLAPGIVNGNQYEDQPGGGICQVSTTMYNALLCAGASMQRGSTLEDILSQNIKGISITERKHHSWPSSYVDTGLDSTVTGTVESGKSLNFVNNTGYPVYVFAYCDQVNYTVTVYVYGDPLEEGVTYKTRGVIDEVIEPGETIINYDTTKPVTYSEVTIKARKGYKATAYRDKYVNGELVPDATEKLYSETYNAVTGQKTVGTGGAQPPTT
;
A
#
# COMPACT_ATOMS: atom_id res chain seq x y z
N MET A 1 -15.47 -5.05 8.32
CA MET A 1 -14.96 -3.67 8.52
C MET A 1 -14.56 -3.09 7.17
N ILE A 2 -14.86 -1.83 6.93
CA ILE A 2 -14.37 -1.02 5.80
C ILE A 2 -13.51 0.09 6.38
N LEU A 3 -12.21 0.07 6.13
CA LEU A 3 -11.27 0.96 6.81
C LEU A 3 -11.57 2.45 6.54
N THR A 4 -11.83 2.83 5.28
CA THR A 4 -12.16 4.23 4.93
C THR A 4 -13.39 4.75 5.65
N ARG A 5 -14.43 3.92 5.81
CA ARG A 5 -15.64 4.29 6.57
C ARG A 5 -15.34 4.47 8.05
N HIS A 6 -14.48 3.64 8.61
CA HIS A 6 -14.14 3.68 10.03
C HIS A 6 -13.29 4.91 10.38
N ILE A 7 -12.36 5.27 9.49
CA ILE A 7 -11.49 6.44 9.66
C ILE A 7 -12.28 7.75 9.45
N GLY A 8 -13.25 7.77 8.54
CA GLY A 8 -14.01 8.96 8.16
C GLY A 8 -13.24 9.93 7.27
N PRO A 9 -13.80 11.12 7.03
CA PRO A 9 -13.17 12.17 6.23
C PRO A 9 -11.87 12.67 6.88
N ARG A 10 -10.83 12.78 6.08
CA ARG A 10 -9.53 13.30 6.52
C ARG A 10 -9.45 14.78 6.17
N THR A 11 -9.67 15.62 7.16
CA THR A 11 -9.65 17.08 7.03
C THR A 11 -8.87 17.69 8.19
N GLU A 12 -8.27 18.85 7.99
CA GLU A 12 -7.61 19.61 9.08
C GLU A 12 -8.60 19.96 10.20
N ALA A 13 -9.83 20.32 9.85
CA ALA A 13 -10.89 20.58 10.83
C ALA A 13 -11.26 19.34 11.66
N GLY A 14 -11.04 18.14 11.12
CA GLY A 14 -11.18 16.86 11.83
C GLY A 14 -9.95 16.47 12.66
N GLY A 15 -8.96 17.35 12.77
CA GLY A 15 -7.75 17.12 13.54
C GLY A 15 -6.66 16.32 12.81
N TRP A 16 -6.78 16.14 11.49
CA TRP A 16 -5.77 15.46 10.70
C TRP A 16 -4.62 16.42 10.37
N PRO A 17 -3.38 16.14 10.82
CA PRO A 17 -2.23 16.96 10.46
C PRO A 17 -1.91 16.82 8.97
N LEU A 18 -1.30 17.87 8.41
CA LEU A 18 -0.71 17.82 7.08
C LEU A 18 0.54 16.94 7.12
N ALA A 19 0.64 16.03 6.16
CA ALA A 19 1.81 15.20 5.98
C ALA A 19 1.90 14.76 4.50
N PRO A 20 3.10 14.38 4.02
CA PRO A 20 3.28 13.95 2.64
C PRO A 20 2.37 12.79 2.25
N GLY A 21 1.56 13.01 1.24
CA GLY A 21 0.72 12.01 0.61
C GLY A 21 1.00 11.92 -0.89
N ILE A 22 0.68 10.79 -1.49
CA ILE A 22 0.86 10.60 -2.93
C ILE A 22 -0.31 11.24 -3.65
N VAL A 23 0.00 12.21 -4.54
CA VAL A 23 -0.96 12.85 -5.44
C VAL A 23 -0.61 12.50 -6.88
N ASN A 24 -1.63 12.46 -7.76
CA ASN A 24 -1.46 12.10 -9.17
C ASN A 24 -0.65 10.81 -9.42
N GLY A 25 -0.57 9.94 -8.42
CA GLY A 25 0.10 8.64 -8.49
C GLY A 25 1.62 8.66 -8.34
N ASN A 26 2.30 9.78 -8.51
CA ASN A 26 3.77 9.84 -8.55
C ASN A 26 4.40 11.08 -7.88
N GLN A 27 3.62 12.00 -7.41
CA GLN A 27 4.07 13.22 -6.73
C GLN A 27 3.71 13.16 -5.25
N TYR A 28 4.45 13.89 -4.41
CA TYR A 28 4.17 14.02 -2.98
C TYR A 28 3.77 15.46 -2.68
N GLU A 29 2.65 15.61 -2.02
CA GLU A 29 2.17 16.90 -1.50
C GLU A 29 1.67 16.71 -0.08
N ASP A 30 1.82 17.76 0.75
CA ASP A 30 1.28 17.74 2.10
C ASP A 30 -0.25 17.82 2.03
N GLN A 31 -0.88 16.83 2.64
CA GLN A 31 -2.34 16.71 2.68
C GLN A 31 -2.82 16.14 4.02
N PRO A 32 -4.06 16.45 4.44
CA PRO A 32 -4.61 15.87 5.65
C PRO A 32 -4.65 14.34 5.58
N GLY A 33 -4.06 13.68 6.58
CA GLY A 33 -3.99 12.23 6.65
C GLY A 33 -2.94 11.61 5.70
N GLY A 34 -1.93 12.36 5.29
CA GLY A 34 -0.72 11.80 4.68
C GLY A 34 -0.14 10.68 5.56
N GLY A 35 0.37 9.61 4.94
CA GLY A 35 0.88 8.44 5.66
C GLY A 35 -0.14 7.36 6.00
N ILE A 36 -1.45 7.56 5.79
CA ILE A 36 -2.50 6.58 6.12
C ILE A 36 -2.30 5.22 5.43
N CYS A 37 -1.67 5.20 4.26
CA CYS A 37 -1.35 3.96 3.55
C CYS A 37 -0.35 3.09 4.33
N GLN A 38 0.52 3.67 5.15
CA GLN A 38 1.40 2.91 6.04
C GLN A 38 0.59 2.16 7.11
N VAL A 39 -0.40 2.83 7.71
CA VAL A 39 -1.30 2.20 8.69
C VAL A 39 -2.09 1.06 8.05
N SER A 40 -2.68 1.30 6.87
CA SER A 40 -3.42 0.28 6.13
C SER A 40 -2.55 -0.92 5.76
N THR A 41 -1.33 -0.69 5.29
CA THR A 41 -0.35 -1.73 4.95
C THR A 41 0.03 -2.56 6.17
N THR A 42 0.31 -1.92 7.30
CA THR A 42 0.65 -2.61 8.55
C THR A 42 -0.53 -3.45 9.06
N MET A 43 -1.75 -2.89 9.01
CA MET A 43 -2.97 -3.62 9.39
C MET A 43 -3.21 -4.82 8.47
N TYR A 44 -3.04 -4.66 7.17
CA TYR A 44 -3.18 -5.74 6.19
C TYR A 44 -2.23 -6.91 6.50
N ASN A 45 -0.96 -6.62 6.74
CA ASN A 45 0.03 -7.64 7.10
C ASN A 45 -0.27 -8.29 8.46
N ALA A 46 -0.73 -7.53 9.44
CA ALA A 46 -1.14 -8.08 10.73
C ALA A 46 -2.33 -9.05 10.60
N LEU A 47 -3.33 -8.71 9.76
CA LEU A 47 -4.45 -9.61 9.47
C LEU A 47 -3.99 -10.90 8.79
N LEU A 48 -3.07 -10.83 7.83
CA LEU A 48 -2.49 -12.01 7.19
C LEU A 48 -1.74 -12.90 8.20
N CYS A 49 -0.97 -12.30 9.10
CA CYS A 49 -0.28 -13.02 10.17
C CYS A 49 -1.25 -13.62 11.22
N ALA A 50 -2.43 -13.01 11.39
CA ALA A 50 -3.52 -13.54 12.21
C ALA A 50 -4.34 -14.64 11.48
N GLY A 51 -3.89 -15.14 10.35
CA GLY A 51 -4.55 -16.23 9.61
C GLY A 51 -5.68 -15.79 8.68
N ALA A 52 -5.84 -14.48 8.42
CA ALA A 52 -6.89 -14.01 7.51
C ALA A 52 -6.70 -14.58 6.08
N SER A 53 -7.77 -15.10 5.49
CA SER A 53 -7.77 -15.57 4.11
C SER A 53 -8.06 -14.45 3.12
N MET A 54 -7.56 -14.58 1.89
CA MET A 54 -7.88 -13.65 0.80
C MET A 54 -9.15 -14.10 0.08
N GLN A 55 -10.23 -13.33 0.23
CA GLN A 55 -11.55 -13.55 -0.40
C GLN A 55 -11.91 -12.35 -1.27
N ARG A 56 -11.05 -12.01 -2.21
CA ARG A 56 -11.13 -10.79 -3.01
C ARG A 56 -12.44 -10.70 -3.81
N GLY A 57 -13.15 -9.60 -3.62
CA GLY A 57 -14.43 -9.33 -4.29
C GLY A 57 -15.64 -10.03 -3.68
N SER A 58 -15.45 -10.88 -2.66
CA SER A 58 -16.56 -11.51 -1.97
C SER A 58 -17.29 -10.51 -1.07
N THR A 59 -18.60 -10.61 -1.05
CA THR A 59 -19.47 -9.90 -0.11
C THR A 59 -19.55 -10.63 1.23
N LEU A 60 -20.15 -10.01 2.23
CA LEU A 60 -20.48 -10.70 3.49
C LEU A 60 -21.40 -11.91 3.24
N GLU A 61 -22.37 -11.77 2.33
CA GLU A 61 -23.30 -12.85 1.98
C GLU A 61 -22.56 -14.04 1.34
N ASP A 62 -21.60 -13.78 0.45
CA ASP A 62 -20.77 -14.85 -0.12
C ASP A 62 -19.97 -15.59 0.95
N ILE A 63 -19.37 -14.88 1.90
CA ILE A 63 -18.60 -15.46 3.01
C ILE A 63 -19.50 -16.34 3.88
N LEU A 64 -20.70 -15.89 4.19
CA LEU A 64 -21.64 -16.62 5.03
C LEU A 64 -22.24 -17.83 4.29
N SER A 65 -22.66 -17.67 3.04
CA SER A 65 -23.28 -18.75 2.25
C SER A 65 -22.32 -19.89 1.96
N GLN A 66 -21.03 -19.58 1.75
CA GLN A 66 -19.98 -20.57 1.55
C GLN A 66 -19.40 -21.09 2.87
N ASN A 67 -19.91 -20.63 4.01
CA ASN A 67 -19.44 -20.99 5.35
C ASN A 67 -17.92 -20.82 5.55
N ILE A 68 -17.34 -19.79 4.93
CA ILE A 68 -15.91 -19.47 5.08
C ILE A 68 -15.70 -18.97 6.50
N LYS A 69 -14.95 -19.74 7.29
CA LYS A 69 -14.63 -19.41 8.69
C LYS A 69 -13.36 -18.57 8.79
N GLY A 70 -13.26 -17.80 9.86
CA GLY A 70 -12.11 -16.97 10.13
C GLY A 70 -12.27 -15.51 9.71
N ILE A 71 -11.16 -14.83 9.56
CA ILE A 71 -11.10 -13.47 9.02
C ILE A 71 -10.89 -13.56 7.51
N SER A 72 -11.71 -12.86 6.75
CA SER A 72 -11.64 -12.82 5.29
C SER A 72 -11.37 -11.39 4.80
N ILE A 73 -10.27 -11.18 4.09
CA ILE A 73 -9.94 -9.89 3.44
C ILE A 73 -10.64 -9.86 2.08
N THR A 74 -11.66 -9.02 1.96
CA THR A 74 -12.53 -8.95 0.78
C THR A 74 -12.08 -7.89 -0.22
N GLU A 75 -11.38 -6.87 0.24
CA GLU A 75 -10.82 -5.84 -0.63
C GLU A 75 -9.45 -5.41 -0.12
N ARG A 76 -8.53 -5.34 -1.05
CA ARG A 76 -7.21 -4.72 -0.91
C ARG A 76 -6.81 -4.14 -2.26
N LYS A 77 -6.33 -2.93 -2.27
CA LYS A 77 -5.74 -2.28 -3.45
C LYS A 77 -4.28 -1.99 -3.18
N HIS A 78 -3.45 -2.06 -4.19
CA HIS A 78 -2.04 -1.71 -4.13
C HIS A 78 -1.79 -0.34 -4.74
N HIS A 79 -0.62 0.22 -4.48
CA HIS A 79 -0.12 1.38 -5.19
C HIS A 79 0.16 1.04 -6.65
N SER A 80 -0.21 1.94 -7.56
CA SER A 80 0.14 1.77 -8.98
C SER A 80 1.61 2.06 -9.27
N TRP A 81 2.30 2.74 -8.33
CA TRP A 81 3.68 3.23 -8.44
C TRP A 81 4.47 2.78 -7.22
N PRO A 82 5.80 2.57 -7.36
CA PRO A 82 6.62 2.21 -6.22
C PRO A 82 6.53 3.26 -5.12
N SER A 83 6.24 2.82 -3.90
CA SER A 83 6.25 3.68 -2.72
C SER A 83 7.52 3.40 -1.89
N SER A 84 7.84 4.29 -0.97
CA SER A 84 8.99 4.10 -0.07
C SER A 84 8.78 2.98 0.96
N TYR A 85 7.60 2.37 1.02
CA TYR A 85 7.27 1.42 2.07
C TYR A 85 7.36 -0.03 1.64
N VAL A 86 6.77 -0.39 0.48
CA VAL A 86 6.58 -1.81 0.15
C VAL A 86 6.48 -1.99 -1.36
N ASP A 87 7.58 -2.27 -1.99
CA ASP A 87 7.62 -2.60 -3.41
C ASP A 87 7.56 -4.13 -3.64
N THR A 88 7.04 -4.87 -2.65
CA THR A 88 7.09 -6.33 -2.62
C THR A 88 5.72 -6.99 -2.72
N GLY A 89 4.69 -6.25 -3.15
CA GLY A 89 3.33 -6.79 -3.28
C GLY A 89 2.56 -6.89 -1.96
N LEU A 90 3.09 -6.40 -0.84
CA LEU A 90 2.47 -6.49 0.49
C LEU A 90 1.86 -5.18 0.99
N ASP A 91 1.74 -4.18 0.13
CA ASP A 91 1.14 -2.89 0.46
C ASP A 91 -0.40 -2.94 0.38
N SER A 92 -1.04 -2.06 1.13
CA SER A 92 -2.48 -1.80 1.05
C SER A 92 -2.72 -0.29 1.06
N THR A 93 -3.20 0.23 -0.04
CA THR A 93 -3.44 1.67 -0.19
C THR A 93 -4.86 2.05 0.20
N VAL A 94 -4.97 3.23 0.83
CA VAL A 94 -6.24 3.87 1.18
C VAL A 94 -6.27 5.25 0.58
N THR A 95 -7.26 5.54 -0.27
CA THR A 95 -7.40 6.85 -0.93
C THR A 95 -8.87 7.27 -0.96
N GLY A 96 -9.10 8.58 -1.15
CA GLY A 96 -10.42 9.12 -1.42
C GLY A 96 -11.44 8.93 -0.30
N THR A 97 -12.70 8.87 -0.69
CA THR A 97 -13.86 8.65 0.20
C THR A 97 -14.31 7.19 0.19
N VAL A 98 -15.35 6.88 0.96
CA VAL A 98 -15.97 5.55 0.98
C VAL A 98 -16.54 5.18 -0.41
N GLU A 99 -17.07 6.16 -1.14
CA GLU A 99 -17.74 5.95 -2.42
C GLU A 99 -16.76 5.84 -3.59
N SER A 100 -15.66 6.60 -3.55
CA SER A 100 -14.71 6.73 -4.67
C SER A 100 -13.30 6.26 -4.36
N GLY A 101 -13.06 5.89 -3.10
CA GLY A 101 -11.72 5.58 -2.60
C GLY A 101 -11.32 4.13 -2.71
N LYS A 102 -10.03 3.91 -2.54
CA LYS A 102 -9.46 2.58 -2.26
C LYS A 102 -9.53 2.32 -0.76
N SER A 103 -9.80 1.09 -0.34
CA SER A 103 -9.91 0.70 1.06
C SER A 103 -9.31 -0.67 1.32
N LEU A 104 -9.08 -0.97 2.59
CA LEU A 104 -8.88 -2.30 3.11
C LEU A 104 -10.19 -2.75 3.78
N ASN A 105 -10.79 -3.80 3.24
CA ASN A 105 -12.05 -4.35 3.76
C ASN A 105 -11.83 -5.78 4.23
N PHE A 106 -12.38 -6.11 5.39
CA PHE A 106 -12.37 -7.47 5.89
C PHE A 106 -13.65 -7.81 6.67
N VAL A 107 -13.96 -9.09 6.69
CA VAL A 107 -15.11 -9.70 7.37
C VAL A 107 -14.57 -10.63 8.44
N ASN A 108 -15.15 -10.57 9.62
CA ASN A 108 -14.91 -11.53 10.70
C ASN A 108 -16.05 -12.55 10.75
N ASN A 109 -15.76 -13.82 10.49
CA ASN A 109 -16.67 -14.95 10.63
C ASN A 109 -16.07 -16.06 11.52
N THR A 110 -15.31 -15.64 12.56
CA THR A 110 -14.75 -16.58 13.55
C THR A 110 -15.79 -17.07 14.55
N GLY A 111 -16.88 -16.33 14.74
CA GLY A 111 -17.83 -16.52 15.84
C GLY A 111 -17.45 -15.77 17.13
N TYR A 112 -16.29 -15.15 17.19
CA TYR A 112 -15.76 -14.38 18.31
C TYR A 112 -15.42 -12.96 17.89
N PRO A 113 -15.39 -11.98 18.83
CA PRO A 113 -14.93 -10.63 18.57
C PRO A 113 -13.46 -10.62 18.10
N VAL A 114 -13.17 -9.77 17.13
CA VAL A 114 -11.80 -9.46 16.70
C VAL A 114 -11.53 -8.00 17.00
N TYR A 115 -10.45 -7.73 17.72
CA TYR A 115 -10.01 -6.39 18.08
C TYR A 115 -8.75 -6.06 17.28
N VAL A 116 -8.76 -4.92 16.60
CA VAL A 116 -7.60 -4.39 15.90
C VAL A 116 -7.15 -3.13 16.62
N PHE A 117 -5.94 -3.13 17.11
CA PHE A 117 -5.34 -2.02 17.82
C PHE A 117 -4.10 -1.53 17.08
N ALA A 118 -4.05 -0.24 16.77
CA ALA A 118 -2.91 0.39 16.11
C ALA A 118 -2.23 1.38 17.05
N TYR A 119 -0.91 1.32 17.13
CA TYR A 119 -0.07 2.24 17.88
C TYR A 119 0.95 2.90 16.96
N CYS A 120 1.07 4.23 17.08
CA CYS A 120 2.05 5.02 16.36
C CYS A 120 3.11 5.54 17.33
N ASP A 121 4.35 5.15 17.13
CA ASP A 121 5.49 5.69 17.83
C ASP A 121 6.03 6.91 17.07
N GLN A 122 5.81 8.09 17.63
CA GLN A 122 6.23 9.36 17.03
C GLN A 122 7.73 9.63 17.16
N VAL A 123 8.44 8.92 18.04
CA VAL A 123 9.89 9.07 18.22
C VAL A 123 10.65 8.26 17.18
N ASN A 124 10.21 7.01 16.97
CA ASN A 124 10.84 6.09 16.03
C ASN A 124 10.15 6.07 14.66
N TYR A 125 9.07 6.84 14.49
CA TYR A 125 8.27 6.90 13.25
C TYR A 125 7.77 5.52 12.80
N THR A 126 7.33 4.69 13.76
CA THR A 126 6.84 3.35 13.47
C THR A 126 5.36 3.22 13.75
N VAL A 127 4.71 2.33 12.99
CA VAL A 127 3.32 1.92 13.22
C VAL A 127 3.32 0.43 13.54
N THR A 128 2.69 0.07 14.67
CA THR A 128 2.49 -1.30 15.08
C THR A 128 1.00 -1.60 15.13
N VAL A 129 0.60 -2.74 14.59
CA VAL A 129 -0.81 -3.19 14.61
C VAL A 129 -0.87 -4.55 15.30
N TYR A 130 -1.77 -4.66 16.26
CA TYR A 130 -2.11 -5.89 16.96
C TYR A 130 -3.50 -6.35 16.55
N VAL A 131 -3.64 -7.65 16.31
CA VAL A 131 -4.93 -8.31 16.07
C VAL A 131 -5.15 -9.31 17.19
N TYR A 132 -6.21 -9.10 17.98
CA TYR A 132 -6.62 -9.98 19.06
C TYR A 132 -7.95 -10.63 18.71
N GLY A 133 -8.07 -11.92 18.96
CA GLY A 133 -9.28 -12.66 18.67
C GLY A 133 -9.15 -14.11 19.09
N ASP A 134 -9.91 -14.98 18.44
CA ASP A 134 -9.79 -16.42 18.62
C ASP A 134 -8.38 -16.88 18.24
N PRO A 135 -7.68 -17.64 19.08
CA PRO A 135 -6.30 -18.05 18.80
C PRO A 135 -6.25 -18.97 17.58
N LEU A 136 -5.11 -18.91 16.88
CA LEU A 136 -4.76 -19.93 15.90
C LEU A 136 -4.58 -21.29 16.61
N GLU A 137 -4.54 -22.37 15.83
CA GLU A 137 -4.14 -23.69 16.35
C GLU A 137 -2.80 -23.58 17.08
N GLU A 138 -2.61 -24.39 18.12
CA GLU A 138 -1.40 -24.37 18.94
C GLU A 138 -0.15 -24.57 18.07
N GLY A 139 0.85 -23.73 18.28
CA GLY A 139 2.11 -23.76 17.54
C GLY A 139 2.03 -23.18 16.12
N VAL A 140 0.84 -22.83 15.59
CA VAL A 140 0.70 -22.27 14.25
C VAL A 140 1.01 -20.78 14.26
N THR A 141 1.85 -20.37 13.31
CA THR A 141 2.10 -18.95 13.01
C THR A 141 2.18 -18.73 11.50
N TYR A 142 1.91 -17.50 11.06
CA TYR A 142 2.05 -17.12 9.66
C TYR A 142 3.04 -15.97 9.53
N LYS A 143 3.79 -15.96 8.41
CA LYS A 143 4.66 -14.86 8.02
C LYS A 143 4.40 -14.48 6.57
N THR A 144 4.44 -13.20 6.27
CA THR A 144 4.33 -12.70 4.91
C THR A 144 5.71 -12.43 4.33
N ARG A 145 5.87 -12.63 3.04
CA ARG A 145 7.05 -12.21 2.29
C ARG A 145 6.68 -11.78 0.89
N GLY A 146 7.44 -10.84 0.35
CA GLY A 146 7.37 -10.46 -1.05
C GLY A 146 8.61 -10.90 -1.81
N VAL A 147 8.42 -11.21 -3.08
CA VAL A 147 9.49 -11.55 -4.02
C VAL A 147 9.39 -10.59 -5.20
N ILE A 148 10.49 -9.92 -5.53
CA ILE A 148 10.59 -9.11 -6.75
C ILE A 148 10.88 -10.07 -7.89
N ASP A 149 9.92 -10.22 -8.81
CA ASP A 149 10.03 -11.10 -9.97
C ASP A 149 10.75 -10.41 -11.14
N GLU A 150 10.53 -9.09 -11.28
CA GLU A 150 11.09 -8.30 -12.37
C GLU A 150 11.28 -6.86 -11.93
N VAL A 151 12.38 -6.25 -12.35
CA VAL A 151 12.64 -4.80 -12.22
C VAL A 151 12.30 -4.13 -13.54
N ILE A 152 11.46 -3.09 -13.51
CA ILE A 152 11.06 -2.32 -14.68
C ILE A 152 11.86 -1.00 -14.65
N GLU A 153 12.76 -0.82 -15.60
CA GLU A 153 13.54 0.42 -15.68
C GLU A 153 12.67 1.61 -16.12
N PRO A 154 12.88 2.81 -15.58
CA PRO A 154 12.19 4.01 -16.07
C PRO A 154 12.68 4.36 -17.47
N GLY A 155 11.80 5.01 -18.24
CA GLY A 155 12.17 5.59 -19.51
C GLY A 155 13.19 6.73 -19.37
N GLU A 156 13.69 7.22 -20.52
CA GLU A 156 14.57 8.37 -20.55
C GLU A 156 13.90 9.60 -19.91
N THR A 157 14.70 10.38 -19.19
CA THR A 157 14.19 11.59 -18.52
C THR A 157 13.67 12.60 -19.55
N ILE A 158 12.42 13.00 -19.36
CA ILE A 158 11.79 14.03 -20.20
C ILE A 158 12.36 15.40 -19.82
N ILE A 159 12.85 16.13 -20.81
CA ILE A 159 13.37 17.47 -20.63
C ILE A 159 12.29 18.48 -21.07
N ASN A 160 11.80 19.27 -20.13
CA ASN A 160 10.89 20.38 -20.37
C ASN A 160 11.72 21.68 -20.49
N TYR A 161 11.47 22.46 -21.53
CA TYR A 161 12.18 23.71 -21.74
C TYR A 161 11.33 24.91 -21.28
N ASP A 162 11.92 25.79 -20.47
CA ASP A 162 11.27 27.01 -19.98
C ASP A 162 12.04 28.25 -20.53
N THR A 163 11.43 28.94 -21.48
CA THR A 163 12.01 30.13 -22.12
C THR A 163 12.07 31.33 -21.18
N THR A 164 11.35 31.31 -20.06
CA THR A 164 11.34 32.39 -19.07
C THR A 164 12.50 32.29 -18.07
N LYS A 165 13.17 31.14 -18.00
CA LYS A 165 14.25 30.88 -17.06
C LYS A 165 15.62 31.06 -17.70
N PRO A 166 16.64 31.49 -16.95
CA PRO A 166 18.00 31.62 -17.46
C PRO A 166 18.58 30.25 -17.87
N VAL A 167 19.57 30.24 -18.77
CA VAL A 167 20.21 29.02 -19.27
C VAL A 167 20.89 28.18 -18.16
N THR A 168 21.18 28.79 -17.02
CA THR A 168 21.75 28.10 -15.82
C THR A 168 20.68 27.40 -15.00
N TYR A 169 19.38 27.61 -15.28
CA TYR A 169 18.30 26.98 -14.52
C TYR A 169 18.18 25.52 -14.91
N SER A 170 18.08 24.67 -13.89
CA SER A 170 17.94 23.25 -14.05
C SER A 170 17.31 22.65 -12.79
N GLU A 171 16.11 22.14 -12.89
CA GLU A 171 15.34 21.57 -11.79
C GLU A 171 14.78 20.19 -12.14
N VAL A 172 14.98 19.21 -11.27
CA VAL A 172 14.31 17.90 -11.40
C VAL A 172 12.91 18.02 -10.79
N THR A 173 11.89 18.04 -11.64
CA THR A 173 10.48 18.15 -11.23
C THR A 173 9.88 16.82 -10.85
N ILE A 174 10.31 15.72 -11.51
CA ILE A 174 9.93 14.36 -11.17
C ILE A 174 11.19 13.50 -11.15
N LYS A 175 11.48 12.88 -10.00
CA LYS A 175 12.61 11.95 -9.89
C LYS A 175 12.23 10.60 -10.52
N ALA A 176 13.08 10.09 -11.43
CA ALA A 176 12.92 8.76 -12.00
C ALA A 176 12.95 7.68 -10.89
N ARG A 177 12.07 6.69 -11.00
CA ARG A 177 12.02 5.53 -10.08
C ARG A 177 11.77 4.26 -10.88
N LYS A 178 12.46 3.18 -10.51
CA LYS A 178 12.22 1.85 -11.06
C LYS A 178 10.84 1.35 -10.68
N GLY A 179 10.21 0.61 -11.55
CA GLY A 179 9.03 -0.18 -11.28
C GLY A 179 9.40 -1.63 -10.98
N TYR A 180 8.42 -2.40 -10.55
CA TYR A 180 8.61 -3.80 -10.17
C TYR A 180 7.40 -4.65 -10.53
N LYS A 181 7.63 -5.90 -10.91
CA LYS A 181 6.64 -6.96 -10.73
C LYS A 181 7.01 -7.71 -9.47
N ALA A 182 6.06 -7.92 -8.59
CA ALA A 182 6.30 -8.58 -7.31
C ALA A 182 5.19 -9.58 -6.99
N THR A 183 5.57 -10.70 -6.39
CA THR A 183 4.64 -11.73 -5.92
C THR A 183 4.69 -11.78 -4.40
N ALA A 184 3.51 -11.71 -3.77
CA ALA A 184 3.35 -11.83 -2.33
C ALA A 184 2.97 -13.26 -1.94
N TYR A 185 3.55 -13.73 -0.85
CA TYR A 185 3.32 -15.04 -0.27
C TYR A 185 3.01 -14.94 1.22
N ARG A 186 2.29 -15.94 1.72
CA ARG A 186 2.12 -16.21 3.14
C ARG A 186 2.61 -17.62 3.43
N ASP A 187 3.56 -17.74 4.32
CA ASP A 187 4.15 -19.00 4.76
C ASP A 187 3.54 -19.42 6.10
N LYS A 188 3.12 -20.67 6.22
CA LYS A 188 2.66 -21.30 7.47
C LYS A 188 3.83 -21.95 8.19
N TYR A 189 3.91 -21.72 9.50
CA TYR A 189 4.86 -22.37 10.39
C TYR A 189 4.11 -23.15 11.47
N VAL A 190 4.64 -24.30 11.85
CA VAL A 190 4.17 -25.11 12.99
C VAL A 190 5.35 -25.35 13.92
N ASN A 191 5.22 -24.92 15.17
CA ASN A 191 6.29 -24.97 16.17
C ASN A 191 7.62 -24.34 15.72
N GLY A 192 7.51 -23.28 14.90
CA GLY A 192 8.65 -22.55 14.36
C GLY A 192 9.27 -23.14 13.08
N GLU A 193 8.79 -24.28 12.62
CA GLU A 193 9.24 -24.90 11.36
C GLU A 193 8.31 -24.57 10.21
N LEU A 194 8.89 -24.20 9.06
CA LEU A 194 8.15 -23.93 7.83
C LEU A 194 7.45 -25.20 7.33
N VAL A 195 6.18 -25.09 6.98
CA VAL A 195 5.42 -26.13 6.28
C VAL A 195 5.43 -25.82 4.77
N PRO A 196 6.32 -26.43 3.97
CA PRO A 196 6.57 -26.03 2.59
C PRO A 196 5.32 -26.07 1.70
N ASP A 197 4.50 -27.13 1.85
CA ASP A 197 3.29 -27.33 1.04
C ASP A 197 2.12 -26.43 1.47
N ALA A 198 2.28 -25.65 2.53
CA ALA A 198 1.30 -24.67 3.02
C ALA A 198 1.71 -23.22 2.75
N THR A 199 2.68 -22.99 1.88
CA THR A 199 2.96 -21.67 1.35
C THR A 199 1.85 -21.25 0.39
N GLU A 200 1.18 -20.16 0.70
CA GLU A 200 0.12 -19.61 -0.12
C GLU A 200 0.65 -18.44 -0.97
N LYS A 201 0.45 -18.52 -2.29
CA LYS A 201 0.63 -17.39 -3.16
C LYS A 201 -0.60 -16.49 -3.02
N LEU A 202 -0.41 -15.28 -2.51
CA LEU A 202 -1.51 -14.33 -2.32
C LEU A 202 -1.90 -13.67 -3.66
N TYR A 203 -0.94 -13.05 -4.34
CA TYR A 203 -1.13 -12.40 -5.65
C TYR A 203 0.22 -11.96 -6.24
N SER A 204 0.16 -11.57 -7.50
CA SER A 204 1.24 -10.84 -8.17
C SER A 204 0.74 -9.45 -8.57
N GLU A 205 1.56 -8.43 -8.38
CA GLU A 205 1.23 -7.04 -8.66
C GLU A 205 2.33 -6.37 -9.50
N THR A 206 1.93 -5.35 -10.26
CA THR A 206 2.85 -4.54 -11.06
C THR A 206 2.85 -3.11 -10.53
N TYR A 207 4.02 -2.61 -10.21
CA TYR A 207 4.28 -1.21 -9.85
C TYR A 207 4.97 -0.57 -11.05
N ASN A 208 4.34 0.44 -11.65
CA ASN A 208 4.85 1.08 -12.86
C ASN A 208 6.12 1.88 -12.54
N ALA A 209 7.09 1.86 -13.46
CA ALA A 209 8.22 2.77 -13.36
C ALA A 209 7.78 4.23 -13.53
N VAL A 210 8.46 5.14 -12.86
CA VAL A 210 8.23 6.59 -12.98
C VAL A 210 9.31 7.18 -13.85
N THR A 211 8.94 7.68 -15.03
CA THR A 211 9.85 8.43 -15.89
C THR A 211 10.20 9.78 -15.24
N GLY A 212 11.49 10.08 -15.18
CA GLY A 212 11.98 11.34 -14.64
C GLY A 212 11.54 12.54 -15.51
N GLN A 213 11.39 13.70 -14.89
CA GLN A 213 11.19 14.97 -15.59
C GLN A 213 12.14 16.02 -15.04
N LYS A 214 12.66 16.83 -15.93
CA LYS A 214 13.59 17.91 -15.61
C LYS A 214 13.21 19.15 -16.40
N THR A 215 13.13 20.28 -15.74
CA THR A 215 12.95 21.58 -16.40
C THR A 215 14.28 22.29 -16.54
N VAL A 216 14.59 22.77 -17.74
CA VAL A 216 15.80 23.55 -18.05
C VAL A 216 15.43 24.89 -18.66
N GLY A 217 16.11 25.96 -18.24
CA GLY A 217 15.92 27.28 -18.79
C GLY A 217 16.65 27.45 -20.13
N THR A 218 16.06 28.22 -21.05
CA THR A 218 16.67 28.52 -22.34
C THR A 218 17.10 29.98 -22.51
N GLY A 219 16.85 30.85 -21.52
CA GLY A 219 17.22 32.25 -21.57
C GLY A 219 16.53 33.03 -22.69
N GLY A 220 15.33 32.62 -23.10
CA GLY A 220 14.59 33.20 -24.23
C GLY A 220 14.89 32.56 -25.59
N ALA A 221 15.86 31.62 -25.68
CA ALA A 221 16.12 30.90 -26.91
C ALA A 221 15.02 29.86 -27.21
N GLN A 222 14.77 29.59 -28.48
CA GLN A 222 13.82 28.57 -28.89
C GLN A 222 14.37 27.17 -28.50
N PRO A 223 13.51 26.27 -27.91
CA PRO A 223 13.94 24.91 -27.62
C PRO A 223 14.46 24.15 -28.83
N PRO A 224 15.37 23.19 -28.64
CA PRO A 224 15.76 22.28 -29.73
C PRO A 224 14.53 21.59 -30.31
N THR A 225 14.42 21.55 -31.63
CA THR A 225 13.42 20.71 -32.31
C THR A 225 13.84 19.25 -32.16
N THR A 226 12.98 18.44 -31.55
CA THR A 226 13.12 16.97 -31.47
C THR A 226 12.88 16.32 -32.82
#